data_8f0c6d5a6622ba2f182e4f00ec870a95
#
_entry.id   8f0c6d5a6622ba2f182e4f00ec870a95
#
_cell.length_a   1.000
_cell.length_b   1.000
_cell.length_c   1.000
_cell.angle_alpha   90.00
_cell.angle_beta   90.00
_cell.angle_gamma   90.00
#
_symmetry.space_group_name_H-M   'P 1'
#
loop_
_entity.id
_entity.type
_entity.pdbx_description
1 polymer ?
#
loop_
_entity_poly.entity_id
_entity_poly.type
_entity_poly.pdbx_seq_one_letter_code
_entity_poly.pdbx_strand_id
1 'polypeptide(L)'
;MSSQIHIRFVPYKKIDFIKWDNCITNAPNGLIYGYSYYLDHMARQWDALVLNDYEAVMPLTWNRKYGINYLYQPFLTAQLGVFGNRINAELLDAFLKAIPSRFRYWDFYLNHHNVHALKNFHLYQRKNYILDLDKHYEVLFKNYRENIQRNIRKADQLGCTPIKDFDVQKVIDLAIEQMRTNTKESSKNADQFIKLYKNLYSRQQAITYGILNAREELVASCVFIFSHNRAYYILAGNHPDGRTIGASHSLIDAFIKDHAGKKLLLDFEGSDIRNLAFFYSSFGASEEMYAGIKLNRLPFYLKWIKR
;
A
#
# COMPACT_ATOMS: atom_id res chain seq x y z
N MET A 1 -25.84 -27.13 -7.94
CA MET A 1 -25.37 -26.77 -9.30
C MET A 1 -24.04 -26.08 -9.14
N SER A 2 -22.93 -26.67 -9.59
CA SER A 2 -21.62 -26.00 -9.62
C SER A 2 -21.73 -24.90 -10.67
N SER A 3 -21.82 -23.64 -10.22
CA SER A 3 -21.72 -22.49 -11.14
C SER A 3 -20.36 -22.57 -11.81
N GLN A 4 -20.37 -22.72 -13.12
CA GLN A 4 -19.17 -22.80 -13.91
C GLN A 4 -18.35 -21.51 -13.71
N ILE A 5 -17.14 -21.60 -13.17
CA ILE A 5 -16.24 -20.48 -12.96
C ILE A 5 -15.90 -19.90 -14.34
N HIS A 6 -16.40 -18.70 -14.65
CA HIS A 6 -16.14 -18.01 -15.90
C HIS A 6 -15.32 -16.75 -15.65
N ILE A 7 -13.98 -16.84 -15.78
CA ILE A 7 -13.08 -15.71 -15.65
C ILE A 7 -12.71 -15.22 -17.05
N ARG A 8 -12.98 -13.95 -17.31
CA ARG A 8 -12.66 -13.30 -18.59
C ARG A 8 -11.62 -12.21 -18.43
N PHE A 9 -10.76 -12.09 -19.42
CA PHE A 9 -9.88 -10.94 -19.59
C PHE A 9 -10.66 -9.77 -20.18
N VAL A 10 -10.58 -8.61 -19.54
CA VAL A 10 -11.26 -7.38 -19.95
C VAL A 10 -10.21 -6.28 -20.13
N PRO A 11 -9.97 -5.81 -21.38
CA PRO A 11 -9.10 -4.67 -21.62
C PRO A 11 -9.62 -3.41 -20.92
N TYR A 12 -8.75 -2.51 -20.49
CA TYR A 12 -9.07 -1.27 -19.79
C TYR A 12 -10.29 -0.52 -20.37
N LYS A 13 -10.29 -0.30 -21.70
CA LYS A 13 -11.38 0.42 -22.41
C LYS A 13 -12.76 -0.23 -22.33
N LYS A 14 -12.83 -1.49 -21.91
CA LYS A 14 -14.07 -2.29 -21.80
C LYS A 14 -14.47 -2.58 -20.36
N ILE A 15 -13.73 -2.05 -19.38
CA ILE A 15 -14.07 -2.20 -17.97
C ILE A 15 -15.29 -1.35 -17.64
N ASP A 16 -16.28 -1.95 -16.99
CA ASP A 16 -17.34 -1.22 -16.31
C ASP A 16 -16.83 -0.77 -14.95
N PHE A 17 -16.38 0.48 -14.88
CA PHE A 17 -15.76 1.04 -13.66
C PHE A 17 -16.75 1.13 -12.50
N ILE A 18 -18.06 1.27 -12.75
CA ILE A 18 -19.06 1.29 -11.69
C ILE A 18 -19.15 -0.09 -11.04
N LYS A 19 -19.26 -1.16 -11.84
CA LYS A 19 -19.28 -2.53 -11.33
C LYS A 19 -17.94 -2.91 -10.67
N TRP A 20 -16.84 -2.46 -11.25
CA TRP A 20 -15.50 -2.68 -10.71
C TRP A 20 -15.36 -2.09 -9.31
N ASP A 21 -15.61 -0.79 -9.16
CA ASP A 21 -15.47 -0.09 -7.86
C ASP A 21 -16.49 -0.57 -6.85
N ASN A 22 -17.70 -0.96 -7.27
CA ASN A 22 -18.69 -1.62 -6.42
C ASN A 22 -18.19 -2.99 -5.90
N CYS A 23 -17.52 -3.79 -6.74
CA CYS A 23 -16.91 -5.03 -6.31
C CYS A 23 -15.85 -4.77 -5.23
N ILE A 24 -14.94 -3.81 -5.45
CA ILE A 24 -13.91 -3.43 -4.47
C ILE A 24 -14.55 -2.95 -3.16
N THR A 25 -15.55 -2.06 -3.24
CA THR A 25 -16.25 -1.49 -2.06
C THR A 25 -16.87 -2.57 -1.19
N ASN A 26 -17.49 -3.59 -1.79
CA ASN A 26 -18.22 -4.63 -1.08
C ASN A 26 -17.37 -5.88 -0.77
N ALA A 27 -16.13 -5.94 -1.27
CA ALA A 27 -15.24 -7.06 -1.02
C ALA A 27 -14.73 -7.04 0.44
N PRO A 28 -14.84 -8.13 1.20
CA PRO A 28 -14.25 -8.23 2.55
C PRO A 28 -12.73 -8.00 2.58
N ASN A 29 -12.06 -8.23 1.46
CA ASN A 29 -10.64 -7.99 1.24
C ASN A 29 -10.37 -6.74 0.39
N GLY A 30 -11.36 -5.84 0.29
CA GLY A 30 -11.21 -4.57 -0.41
C GLY A 30 -10.11 -3.71 0.17
N LEU A 31 -9.31 -3.09 -0.69
CA LEU A 31 -8.22 -2.18 -0.33
C LEU A 31 -8.25 -0.97 -1.26
N ILE A 32 -7.71 0.15 -0.80
CA ILE A 32 -7.62 1.39 -1.59
C ILE A 32 -6.95 1.16 -2.95
N TYR A 33 -6.00 0.26 -3.03
CA TYR A 33 -5.22 -0.04 -4.25
C TYR A 33 -6.03 -0.68 -5.37
N GLY A 34 -7.15 -1.33 -5.03
CA GLY A 34 -8.03 -2.02 -5.99
C GLY A 34 -8.95 -1.09 -6.77
N TYR A 35 -9.21 0.12 -6.28
CA TYR A 35 -10.11 1.06 -6.94
C TYR A 35 -9.58 1.54 -8.29
N SER A 36 -10.49 1.73 -9.25
CA SER A 36 -10.16 2.20 -10.59
C SER A 36 -9.41 3.52 -10.57
N TYR A 37 -9.89 4.50 -9.79
CA TYR A 37 -9.26 5.81 -9.67
C TYR A 37 -7.85 5.76 -9.04
N TYR A 38 -7.55 4.78 -8.16
CA TYR A 38 -6.22 4.57 -7.64
C TYR A 38 -5.29 4.00 -8.73
N LEU A 39 -5.75 2.96 -9.41
CA LEU A 39 -5.02 2.31 -10.49
C LEU A 39 -4.73 3.26 -11.66
N ASP A 40 -5.68 4.13 -12.01
CA ASP A 40 -5.53 5.12 -13.09
C ASP A 40 -4.40 6.13 -12.82
N HIS A 41 -4.14 6.44 -11.56
CA HIS A 41 -3.05 7.35 -11.18
C HIS A 41 -1.73 6.61 -10.98
N MET A 42 -1.75 5.43 -10.31
CA MET A 42 -0.53 4.79 -9.85
C MET A 42 0.01 3.71 -10.80
N ALA A 43 -0.82 3.09 -11.63
CA ALA A 43 -0.38 2.15 -12.65
C ALA A 43 -0.10 2.85 -13.99
N ARG A 44 0.95 2.43 -14.68
CA ARG A 44 1.23 2.95 -16.04
C ARG A 44 0.18 2.53 -17.05
N GLN A 45 -0.24 1.28 -16.96
CA GLN A 45 -1.33 0.67 -17.70
C GLN A 45 -1.89 -0.47 -16.85
N TRP A 46 -3.19 -0.73 -16.97
CA TRP A 46 -3.80 -1.89 -16.36
C TRP A 46 -4.98 -2.40 -17.18
N ASP A 47 -5.20 -3.69 -17.11
CA ASP A 47 -6.34 -4.42 -17.64
C ASP A 47 -6.96 -5.23 -16.49
N ALA A 48 -8.01 -5.97 -16.71
CA ALA A 48 -8.73 -6.71 -15.68
C ALA A 48 -8.91 -8.18 -16.02
N LEU A 49 -8.93 -9.02 -14.97
CA LEU A 49 -9.64 -10.29 -14.96
C LEU A 49 -10.91 -10.12 -14.14
N VAL A 50 -12.02 -10.64 -14.66
CA VAL A 50 -13.35 -10.48 -14.07
C VAL A 50 -14.04 -11.83 -14.02
N LEU A 51 -14.52 -12.21 -12.81
CA LEU A 51 -15.37 -13.38 -12.61
C LEU A 51 -16.81 -12.99 -12.85
N ASN A 52 -17.48 -13.73 -13.74
CA ASN A 52 -18.91 -13.55 -14.05
C ASN A 52 -19.26 -12.07 -14.34
N ASP A 53 -20.23 -11.48 -13.66
CA ASP A 53 -20.58 -10.06 -13.73
C ASP A 53 -19.97 -9.26 -12.56
N TYR A 54 -18.63 -9.25 -12.46
CA TYR A 54 -17.85 -8.55 -11.42
C TYR A 54 -18.05 -9.07 -10.00
N GLU A 55 -18.34 -10.38 -9.82
CA GLU A 55 -18.41 -11.02 -8.50
C GLU A 55 -17.06 -11.06 -7.80
N ALA A 56 -15.98 -11.17 -8.58
CA ALA A 56 -14.59 -10.95 -8.15
C ALA A 56 -13.79 -10.37 -9.30
N VAL A 57 -12.77 -9.58 -8.94
CA VAL A 57 -11.94 -8.86 -9.92
C VAL A 57 -10.47 -8.94 -9.54
N MET A 58 -9.60 -8.89 -10.55
CA MET A 58 -8.15 -8.82 -10.36
C MET A 58 -7.54 -7.80 -11.34
N PRO A 59 -6.92 -6.71 -10.86
CA PRO A 59 -6.20 -5.80 -11.73
C PRO A 59 -4.91 -6.44 -12.23
N LEU A 60 -4.65 -6.31 -13.52
CA LEU A 60 -3.41 -6.69 -14.16
C LEU A 60 -2.63 -5.41 -14.49
N THR A 61 -1.82 -4.97 -13.57
CA THR A 61 -0.96 -3.79 -13.76
C THR A 61 0.26 -4.16 -14.59
N TRP A 62 0.42 -3.53 -15.74
CA TRP A 62 1.43 -3.95 -16.70
C TRP A 62 2.20 -2.81 -17.36
N ASN A 63 3.33 -3.16 -17.91
CA ASN A 63 4.14 -2.28 -18.73
C ASN A 63 4.83 -3.09 -19.85
N ARG A 64 5.44 -2.40 -20.81
CA ARG A 64 6.16 -3.00 -21.92
C ARG A 64 7.59 -2.46 -21.97
N LYS A 65 8.56 -3.38 -22.04
CA LYS A 65 9.98 -3.04 -22.21
C LYS A 65 10.61 -4.01 -23.22
N TYR A 66 11.36 -3.49 -24.18
CA TYR A 66 11.98 -4.29 -25.25
C TYR A 66 10.99 -5.25 -25.95
N GLY A 67 9.78 -4.78 -26.24
CA GLY A 67 8.74 -5.58 -26.88
C GLY A 67 8.03 -6.60 -25.96
N ILE A 68 8.46 -6.78 -24.72
CA ILE A 68 7.94 -7.76 -23.76
C ILE A 68 6.96 -7.09 -22.79
N ASN A 69 5.74 -7.61 -22.73
CA ASN A 69 4.77 -7.22 -21.71
C ASN A 69 5.06 -7.96 -20.40
N TYR A 70 4.98 -7.22 -19.28
CA TYR A 70 5.19 -7.77 -17.96
C TYR A 70 4.22 -7.18 -16.94
N LEU A 71 3.85 -7.98 -15.94
CA LEU A 71 3.10 -7.53 -14.76
C LEU A 71 4.08 -7.07 -13.70
N TYR A 72 3.73 -5.99 -13.01
CA TYR A 72 4.58 -5.37 -11.99
C TYR A 72 3.74 -4.77 -10.87
N GLN A 73 4.37 -4.52 -9.73
CA GLN A 73 3.76 -3.77 -8.62
C GLN A 73 3.92 -2.27 -8.85
N PRO A 74 2.84 -1.48 -8.93
CA PRO A 74 2.93 -0.04 -9.06
C PRO A 74 3.57 0.63 -7.83
N PHE A 75 4.11 1.81 -8.04
CA PHE A 75 4.63 2.64 -6.95
C PHE A 75 3.53 2.98 -5.94
N LEU A 76 3.86 3.04 -4.65
CA LEU A 76 2.93 3.27 -3.53
C LEU A 76 1.69 2.35 -3.56
N THR A 77 1.85 1.13 -4.02
CA THR A 77 0.79 0.12 -4.06
C THR A 77 1.30 -1.13 -3.35
N ALA A 78 0.87 -1.37 -2.11
CA ALA A 78 1.42 -2.48 -1.33
C ALA A 78 0.85 -3.84 -1.75
N GLN A 79 -0.45 -3.92 -2.02
CA GLN A 79 -1.17 -5.18 -2.23
C GLN A 79 -2.20 -5.05 -3.36
N LEU A 80 -2.25 -6.05 -4.23
CA LEU A 80 -3.24 -6.20 -5.30
C LEU A 80 -3.86 -7.61 -5.25
N GLY A 81 -3.92 -8.32 -6.37
CA GLY A 81 -4.47 -9.68 -6.45
C GLY A 81 -5.96 -9.72 -6.68
N VAL A 82 -6.62 -10.75 -6.21
CA VAL A 82 -8.04 -10.97 -6.41
C VAL A 82 -8.85 -10.34 -5.28
N PHE A 83 -9.77 -9.46 -5.64
CA PHE A 83 -10.75 -8.85 -4.75
C PHE A 83 -12.13 -9.44 -5.00
N GLY A 84 -12.87 -9.69 -3.93
CA GLY A 84 -14.21 -10.27 -4.01
C GLY A 84 -14.56 -11.11 -2.80
N ASN A 85 -15.73 -11.74 -2.88
CA ASN A 85 -16.22 -12.59 -1.80
C ASN A 85 -15.66 -14.01 -1.92
N ARG A 86 -15.37 -14.66 -0.77
CA ARG A 86 -15.00 -16.08 -0.66
C ARG A 86 -13.85 -16.51 -1.60
N ILE A 87 -12.79 -15.72 -1.66
CA ILE A 87 -11.60 -16.08 -2.41
C ILE A 87 -10.91 -17.25 -1.70
N ASN A 88 -10.90 -18.42 -2.37
CA ASN A 88 -10.22 -19.62 -1.91
C ASN A 88 -9.05 -19.99 -2.84
N ALA A 89 -8.32 -21.06 -2.52
CA ALA A 89 -7.17 -21.51 -3.30
C ALA A 89 -7.53 -21.85 -4.76
N GLU A 90 -8.68 -22.47 -4.99
CA GLU A 90 -9.12 -22.88 -6.33
C GLU A 90 -9.45 -21.67 -7.20
N LEU A 91 -10.16 -20.69 -6.64
CA LEU A 91 -10.51 -19.47 -7.36
C LEU A 91 -9.27 -18.63 -7.64
N LEU A 92 -8.35 -18.49 -6.67
CA LEU A 92 -7.10 -17.76 -6.87
C LEU A 92 -6.24 -18.44 -7.96
N ASP A 93 -6.12 -19.77 -7.95
CA ASP A 93 -5.39 -20.53 -8.96
C ASP A 93 -6.02 -20.35 -10.36
N ALA A 94 -7.37 -20.32 -10.44
CA ALA A 94 -8.11 -20.06 -11.68
C ALA A 94 -7.84 -18.65 -12.23
N PHE A 95 -7.84 -17.62 -11.37
CA PHE A 95 -7.48 -16.25 -11.78
C PHE A 95 -6.06 -16.16 -12.31
N LEU A 96 -5.08 -16.77 -11.63
CA LEU A 96 -3.70 -16.76 -12.07
C LEU A 96 -3.51 -17.52 -13.39
N LYS A 97 -4.23 -18.61 -13.62
CA LYS A 97 -4.26 -19.32 -14.91
C LYS A 97 -4.89 -18.51 -16.04
N ALA A 98 -5.86 -17.67 -15.73
CA ALA A 98 -6.55 -16.82 -16.70
C ALA A 98 -5.70 -15.62 -17.16
N ILE A 99 -4.56 -15.34 -16.53
CA ILE A 99 -3.65 -14.27 -16.95
C ILE A 99 -3.13 -14.58 -18.39
N PRO A 100 -3.34 -13.67 -19.34
CA PRO A 100 -2.93 -13.88 -20.74
C PRO A 100 -1.45 -14.19 -20.90
N SER A 101 -1.12 -15.16 -21.76
CA SER A 101 0.26 -15.63 -22.02
C SER A 101 1.20 -14.56 -22.60
N ARG A 102 0.64 -13.44 -23.11
CA ARG A 102 1.42 -12.27 -23.52
C ARG A 102 2.23 -11.63 -22.40
N PHE A 103 1.81 -11.79 -21.13
CA PHE A 103 2.54 -11.33 -19.97
C PHE A 103 3.57 -12.41 -19.57
N ARG A 104 4.79 -12.28 -20.06
CA ARG A 104 5.84 -13.30 -19.91
C ARG A 104 6.65 -13.19 -18.64
N TYR A 105 6.59 -12.08 -17.95
CA TYR A 105 7.23 -11.86 -16.65
C TYR A 105 6.23 -11.26 -15.69
N TRP A 106 6.16 -11.83 -14.47
CA TRP A 106 5.30 -11.38 -13.40
C TRP A 106 6.16 -11.10 -12.18
N ASP A 107 5.91 -9.96 -11.53
CA ASP A 107 6.52 -9.59 -10.25
C ASP A 107 5.57 -8.63 -9.56
N PHE A 108 4.62 -9.14 -8.80
CA PHE A 108 3.59 -8.36 -8.13
C PHE A 108 3.11 -9.04 -6.85
N TYR A 109 2.41 -8.28 -6.01
CA TYR A 109 1.93 -8.73 -4.72
C TYR A 109 0.42 -8.92 -4.72
N LEU A 110 0.00 -9.96 -3.99
CA LEU A 110 -1.39 -10.29 -3.75
C LEU A 110 -1.82 -9.67 -2.40
N ASN A 111 -3.12 -9.57 -2.14
CA ASN A 111 -3.61 -9.04 -0.87
C ASN A 111 -3.60 -10.10 0.25
N HIS A 112 -3.81 -9.65 1.48
CA HIS A 112 -3.77 -10.47 2.71
C HIS A 112 -4.79 -11.63 2.74
N HIS A 113 -5.86 -11.62 1.92
CA HIS A 113 -6.78 -12.74 1.77
C HIS A 113 -6.36 -13.73 0.66
N ASN A 114 -5.32 -13.42 -0.11
CA ASN A 114 -4.82 -14.27 -1.19
C ASN A 114 -3.63 -15.15 -0.74
N VAL A 115 -3.55 -15.47 0.54
CA VAL A 115 -2.46 -16.28 1.13
C VAL A 115 -2.88 -17.76 1.15
N HIS A 116 -2.78 -18.43 0.02
CA HIS A 116 -3.16 -19.84 -0.13
C HIS A 116 -2.03 -20.65 -0.72
N ALA A 117 -1.89 -21.93 -0.30
CA ALA A 117 -1.03 -22.89 -0.99
C ALA A 117 -1.67 -23.27 -2.32
N LEU A 118 -0.98 -23.02 -3.44
CA LEU A 118 -1.47 -23.29 -4.78
C LEU A 118 -0.70 -24.47 -5.41
N LYS A 119 -1.40 -25.28 -6.24
CA LYS A 119 -0.77 -26.41 -6.95
C LYS A 119 0.13 -25.97 -8.11
N ASN A 120 -0.25 -24.88 -8.80
CA ASN A 120 0.37 -24.48 -10.06
C ASN A 120 1.28 -23.28 -9.96
N PHE A 121 1.26 -22.59 -8.83
CA PHE A 121 2.03 -21.36 -8.62
C PHE A 121 2.72 -21.39 -7.26
N HIS A 122 3.97 -20.94 -7.24
CA HIS A 122 4.70 -20.72 -6.00
C HIS A 122 4.50 -19.28 -5.54
N LEU A 123 3.88 -19.12 -4.38
CA LEU A 123 3.73 -17.84 -3.70
C LEU A 123 4.77 -17.75 -2.59
N TYR A 124 5.42 -16.58 -2.47
CA TYR A 124 6.30 -16.30 -1.34
C TYR A 124 5.63 -15.35 -0.36
N GLN A 125 5.93 -15.51 0.91
CA GLN A 125 5.32 -14.71 1.98
C GLN A 125 5.98 -13.35 2.10
N ARG A 126 5.17 -12.35 2.40
CA ARG A 126 5.56 -10.99 2.74
C ARG A 126 4.83 -10.55 4.00
N LYS A 127 5.39 -9.55 4.69
CA LYS A 127 4.84 -9.05 5.94
C LYS A 127 4.34 -7.64 5.78
N ASN A 128 3.17 -7.39 6.33
CA ASN A 128 2.61 -6.08 6.62
C ASN A 128 2.50 -5.93 8.14
N TYR A 129 2.34 -4.71 8.62
CA TYR A 129 2.11 -4.41 10.03
C TYR A 129 0.85 -3.57 10.14
N ILE A 130 -0.06 -3.99 11.03
CA ILE A 130 -1.33 -3.32 11.28
C ILE A 130 -1.51 -3.09 12.78
N LEU A 131 -2.11 -1.95 13.14
CA LEU A 131 -2.45 -1.61 14.51
C LEU A 131 -3.94 -1.28 14.60
N ASP A 132 -4.66 -2.03 15.45
CA ASP A 132 -6.06 -1.75 15.75
C ASP A 132 -6.16 -0.55 16.71
N LEU A 133 -6.86 0.49 16.27
CA LEU A 133 -7.05 1.73 17.02
C LEU A 133 -8.36 1.75 17.84
N ASP A 134 -9.13 0.65 17.88
CA ASP A 134 -10.37 0.52 18.68
C ASP A 134 -10.08 0.31 20.18
N LYS A 135 -9.18 1.16 20.72
CA LYS A 135 -8.81 1.19 22.14
C LYS A 135 -8.50 2.63 22.53
N HIS A 136 -8.72 2.96 23.82
CA HIS A 136 -8.30 4.25 24.35
C HIS A 136 -6.78 4.46 24.19
N TYR A 137 -6.40 5.72 23.97
CA TYR A 137 -5.00 6.07 23.68
C TYR A 137 -4.02 5.56 24.75
N GLU A 138 -4.39 5.66 26.03
CA GLU A 138 -3.54 5.23 27.15
C GLU A 138 -3.19 3.73 27.07
N VAL A 139 -4.14 2.91 26.60
CA VAL A 139 -3.93 1.47 26.38
C VAL A 139 -3.00 1.23 25.21
N LEU A 140 -3.19 1.97 24.09
CA LEU A 140 -2.31 1.87 22.94
C LEU A 140 -0.89 2.31 23.28
N PHE A 141 -0.73 3.46 23.95
CA PHE A 141 0.57 4.01 24.35
C PHE A 141 1.32 3.08 25.33
N LYS A 142 0.62 2.44 26.25
CA LYS A 142 1.22 1.45 27.18
C LYS A 142 1.81 0.24 26.46
N ASN A 143 1.26 -0.12 25.29
CA ASN A 143 1.76 -1.23 24.48
C ASN A 143 2.97 -0.86 23.59
N TYR A 144 3.34 0.41 23.53
CA TYR A 144 4.57 0.83 22.85
C TYR A 144 5.79 0.31 23.59
N ARG A 145 6.81 -0.11 22.85
CA ARG A 145 8.12 -0.40 23.43
C ARG A 145 8.73 0.86 24.05
N GLU A 146 9.54 0.70 25.07
CA GLU A 146 10.17 1.82 25.79
C GLU A 146 10.95 2.78 24.89
N ASN A 147 11.62 2.26 23.85
CA ASN A 147 12.35 3.09 22.90
C ASN A 147 11.43 4.06 22.16
N ILE A 148 10.20 3.65 21.81
CA ILE A 148 9.20 4.53 21.16
C ILE A 148 8.77 5.62 22.13
N GLN A 149 8.35 5.25 23.34
CA GLN A 149 7.92 6.19 24.37
C GLN A 149 9.03 7.21 24.69
N ARG A 150 10.29 6.75 24.78
CA ARG A 150 11.44 7.64 25.02
C ARG A 150 11.66 8.62 23.87
N ASN A 151 11.55 8.17 22.61
CA ASN A 151 11.74 9.04 21.45
C ASN A 151 10.60 10.06 21.30
N ILE A 152 9.35 9.70 21.63
CA ILE A 152 8.23 10.64 21.67
C ILE A 152 8.47 11.72 22.73
N ARG A 153 8.81 11.33 23.98
CA ARG A 153 9.16 12.30 25.04
C ARG A 153 10.34 13.21 24.67
N LYS A 154 11.35 12.64 23.99
CA LYS A 154 12.49 13.41 23.50
C LYS A 154 12.06 14.46 22.47
N ALA A 155 11.22 14.10 21.50
CA ALA A 155 10.70 15.03 20.52
C ALA A 155 9.92 16.18 21.19
N ASP A 156 9.05 15.86 22.13
CA ASP A 156 8.28 16.83 22.91
C ASP A 156 9.20 17.78 23.70
N GLN A 157 10.19 17.26 24.43
CA GLN A 157 11.18 18.05 25.17
C GLN A 157 12.02 18.98 24.28
N LEU A 158 12.24 18.59 23.03
CA LEU A 158 12.94 19.39 22.02
C LEU A 158 12.05 20.38 21.27
N GLY A 159 10.78 20.56 21.71
CA GLY A 159 9.83 21.52 21.16
C GLY A 159 9.26 21.09 19.81
N CYS A 160 9.26 19.78 19.51
CA CYS A 160 8.58 19.28 18.31
C CYS A 160 7.07 19.37 18.46
N THR A 161 6.39 19.88 17.43
CA THR A 161 4.92 20.03 17.41
C THR A 161 4.31 19.32 16.20
N PRO A 162 3.22 18.56 16.39
CA PRO A 162 2.50 17.94 15.27
C PRO A 162 1.68 18.98 14.52
N ILE A 163 1.71 18.88 13.20
CA ILE A 163 0.83 19.62 12.29
C ILE A 163 0.09 18.66 11.37
N LYS A 164 -1.06 19.07 10.87
CA LYS A 164 -1.88 18.30 9.95
C LYS A 164 -2.59 19.19 8.95
N ASP A 165 -3.04 18.57 7.87
CA ASP A 165 -3.81 19.24 6.82
C ASP A 165 -3.06 20.40 6.16
N PHE A 166 -1.83 20.12 5.73
CA PHE A 166 -0.98 21.09 5.02
C PHE A 166 -0.68 20.60 3.59
N ASP A 167 -0.04 21.45 2.79
CA ASP A 167 0.25 21.15 1.38
C ASP A 167 1.03 19.85 1.20
N VAL A 168 0.43 18.91 0.46
CA VAL A 168 1.02 17.62 0.13
C VAL A 168 2.37 17.73 -0.61
N GLN A 169 2.60 18.85 -1.30
CA GLN A 169 3.89 19.10 -1.96
C GLN A 169 5.05 19.05 -0.95
N LYS A 170 4.88 19.59 0.25
CA LYS A 170 5.89 19.54 1.31
C LYS A 170 6.22 18.10 1.74
N VAL A 171 5.21 17.21 1.78
CA VAL A 171 5.45 15.78 2.07
C VAL A 171 6.28 15.15 0.96
N ILE A 172 5.93 15.43 -0.29
CA ILE A 172 6.63 14.89 -1.47
C ILE A 172 8.07 15.38 -1.52
N ASP A 173 8.30 16.68 -1.30
CA ASP A 173 9.64 17.26 -1.33
C ASP A 173 10.55 16.59 -0.29
N LEU A 174 10.06 16.42 0.94
CA LEU A 174 10.81 15.75 2.00
C LEU A 174 11.04 14.25 1.70
N ALA A 175 10.05 13.57 1.11
CA ALA A 175 10.19 12.17 0.69
C ALA A 175 11.19 12.01 -0.47
N ILE A 176 11.16 12.90 -1.48
CA ILE A 176 12.12 12.92 -2.59
C ILE A 176 13.53 13.19 -2.09
N GLU A 177 13.70 14.14 -1.19
CA GLU A 177 15.00 14.44 -0.59
C GLU A 177 15.58 13.22 0.12
N GLN A 178 14.77 12.52 0.91
CA GLN A 178 15.16 11.27 1.55
C GLN A 178 15.48 10.16 0.53
N MET A 179 14.71 10.02 -0.57
CA MET A 179 14.92 8.99 -1.58
C MET A 179 16.12 9.26 -2.49
N ARG A 180 16.52 10.51 -2.72
CA ARG A 180 17.72 10.86 -3.50
C ARG A 180 18.98 10.21 -2.98
N THR A 181 18.99 9.84 -1.72
CA THR A 181 20.10 9.08 -1.11
C THR A 181 20.00 7.57 -1.38
N ASN A 182 18.85 7.04 -1.85
CA ASN A 182 18.57 5.59 -1.88
C ASN A 182 17.95 5.05 -3.19
N THR A 183 17.16 5.82 -3.97
CA THR A 183 16.49 5.31 -5.19
C THR A 183 16.23 6.42 -6.23
N LYS A 184 16.21 6.02 -7.53
CA LYS A 184 15.86 6.92 -8.66
C LYS A 184 14.36 6.92 -8.89
N GLU A 185 13.57 7.52 -8.00
CA GLU A 185 12.15 7.74 -8.26
C GLU A 185 11.94 8.90 -9.23
N SER A 186 11.01 8.74 -10.15
CA SER A 186 10.75 9.75 -11.17
C SER A 186 9.77 10.84 -10.69
N SER A 187 10.03 12.09 -11.04
CA SER A 187 9.10 13.22 -10.84
C SER A 187 7.67 12.91 -11.32
N LYS A 188 7.56 12.10 -12.38
CA LYS A 188 6.25 11.69 -12.92
C LYS A 188 5.39 10.91 -11.91
N ASN A 189 6.00 10.05 -11.08
CA ASN A 189 5.25 9.32 -10.05
C ASN A 189 4.75 10.29 -8.96
N ALA A 190 5.56 11.30 -8.61
CA ALA A 190 5.17 12.35 -7.68
C ALA A 190 3.96 13.15 -8.21
N ASP A 191 3.99 13.58 -9.48
CA ASP A 191 2.88 14.30 -10.11
C ASP A 191 1.58 13.48 -10.12
N GLN A 192 1.67 12.18 -10.41
CA GLN A 192 0.50 11.30 -10.37
C GLN A 192 -0.04 11.13 -8.95
N PHE A 193 0.84 11.01 -7.96
CA PHE A 193 0.44 10.92 -6.57
C PHE A 193 -0.24 12.21 -6.08
N ILE A 194 0.23 13.40 -6.48
CA ILE A 194 -0.44 14.68 -6.17
C ILE A 194 -1.88 14.69 -6.70
N LYS A 195 -2.08 14.23 -7.94
CA LYS A 195 -3.42 14.14 -8.54
C LYS A 195 -4.33 13.18 -7.77
N LEU A 196 -3.81 12.01 -7.40
CA LEU A 196 -4.51 11.04 -6.57
C LEU A 196 -4.86 11.64 -5.21
N TYR A 197 -3.89 12.26 -4.53
CA TYR A 197 -4.11 12.91 -3.24
C TYR A 197 -5.22 13.96 -3.31
N LYS A 198 -5.17 14.88 -4.28
CA LYS A 198 -6.20 15.92 -4.46
C LYS A 198 -7.60 15.31 -4.66
N ASN A 199 -7.71 14.23 -5.43
CA ASN A 199 -8.97 13.51 -5.62
C ASN A 199 -9.47 12.89 -4.30
N LEU A 200 -8.60 12.25 -3.53
CA LEU A 200 -8.94 11.63 -2.25
C LEU A 200 -9.22 12.67 -1.17
N TYR A 201 -8.45 13.75 -1.14
CA TYR A 201 -8.64 14.86 -0.20
C TYR A 201 -10.01 15.53 -0.34
N SER A 202 -10.46 15.77 -1.57
CA SER A 202 -11.80 16.30 -1.83
C SER A 202 -12.94 15.41 -1.36
N ARG A 203 -12.66 14.11 -1.15
CA ARG A 203 -13.59 13.11 -0.60
C ARG A 203 -13.38 12.87 0.90
N GLN A 204 -12.51 13.63 1.57
CA GLN A 204 -12.12 13.42 2.97
C GLN A 204 -11.48 12.03 3.21
N GLN A 205 -10.84 11.47 2.19
CA GLN A 205 -10.17 10.16 2.22
C GLN A 205 -8.65 10.26 2.27
N ALA A 206 -8.09 11.45 2.40
CA ALA A 206 -6.65 11.66 2.56
C ALA A 206 -6.36 12.88 3.43
N ILE A 207 -5.26 12.81 4.17
CA ILE A 207 -4.79 13.91 5.02
C ILE A 207 -3.26 13.84 5.16
N THR A 208 -2.62 15.00 5.27
CA THR A 208 -1.20 15.12 5.60
C THR A 208 -0.99 15.25 7.10
N TYR A 209 0.06 14.58 7.62
CA TYR A 209 0.58 14.75 8.97
C TYR A 209 2.05 15.11 8.91
N GLY A 210 2.50 15.96 9.82
CA GLY A 210 3.91 16.36 9.92
C GLY A 210 4.30 16.72 11.33
N ILE A 211 5.62 16.84 11.53
CA ILE A 211 6.24 17.33 12.76
C ILE A 211 7.12 18.52 12.40
N LEU A 212 6.87 19.64 13.07
CA LEU A 212 7.77 20.79 13.06
C LEU A 212 8.76 20.67 14.24
N ASN A 213 10.01 21.10 14.02
CA ASN A 213 10.96 21.30 15.11
C ASN A 213 10.74 22.66 15.79
N ALA A 214 11.55 22.98 16.82
CA ALA A 214 11.47 24.26 17.54
C ALA A 214 11.76 25.51 16.68
N ARG A 215 12.26 25.32 15.43
CA ARG A 215 12.47 26.42 14.46
C ARG A 215 11.34 26.49 13.42
N GLU A 216 10.22 25.77 13.66
CA GLU A 216 9.09 25.66 12.73
C GLU A 216 9.45 25.02 11.36
N GLU A 217 10.54 24.24 11.29
CA GLU A 217 10.93 23.51 10.11
C GLU A 217 10.26 22.13 10.09
N LEU A 218 9.77 21.68 8.93
CA LEU A 218 9.15 20.36 8.74
C LEU A 218 10.24 19.27 8.72
N VAL A 219 10.28 18.44 9.77
CA VAL A 219 11.34 17.42 9.96
C VAL A 219 10.85 15.98 9.79
N ALA A 220 9.55 15.76 9.83
CA ALA A 220 8.92 14.48 9.45
C ALA A 220 7.55 14.75 8.85
N SER A 221 7.16 14.00 7.85
CA SER A 221 5.85 14.13 7.23
C SER A 221 5.39 12.83 6.59
N CYS A 222 4.07 12.68 6.43
CA CYS A 222 3.47 11.59 5.68
C CYS A 222 2.09 11.96 5.15
N VAL A 223 1.56 11.10 4.29
CA VAL A 223 0.15 11.10 3.89
C VAL A 223 -0.51 9.87 4.49
N PHE A 224 -1.69 10.05 5.10
CA PHE A 224 -2.62 8.97 5.40
C PHE A 224 -3.76 8.98 4.37
N ILE A 225 -4.11 7.78 3.88
CA ILE A 225 -5.27 7.56 3.01
C ILE A 225 -6.24 6.65 3.74
N PHE A 226 -7.56 6.87 3.56
CA PHE A 226 -8.59 6.11 4.27
C PHE A 226 -9.47 5.33 3.30
N SER A 227 -9.67 4.04 3.58
CA SER A 227 -10.60 3.16 2.88
C SER A 227 -10.84 1.89 3.68
N HIS A 228 -12.03 1.28 3.62
CA HIS A 228 -12.34 0.00 4.26
C HIS A 228 -11.99 -0.07 5.77
N ASN A 229 -12.33 0.96 6.53
CA ASN A 229 -11.94 1.10 7.94
C ASN A 229 -10.42 0.94 8.19
N ARG A 230 -9.60 1.32 7.21
CA ARG A 230 -8.16 1.23 7.23
C ARG A 230 -7.55 2.60 6.89
N ALA A 231 -6.56 3.02 7.65
CA ALA A 231 -5.73 4.20 7.38
C ALA A 231 -4.36 3.73 6.89
N TYR A 232 -4.03 4.00 5.66
CA TYR A 232 -2.76 3.61 5.04
C TYR A 232 -1.71 4.70 5.26
N TYR A 233 -0.59 4.34 5.89
CA TYR A 233 0.56 5.21 6.11
C TYR A 233 1.41 5.28 4.84
N ILE A 234 0.98 6.11 3.91
CA ILE A 234 1.57 6.23 2.57
C ILE A 234 2.54 7.41 2.51
N LEU A 235 3.62 7.24 1.77
CA LEU A 235 4.61 8.26 1.44
C LEU A 235 5.08 9.07 2.66
N ALA A 236 6.05 8.52 3.38
CA ALA A 236 6.67 9.19 4.50
C ALA A 236 8.03 9.79 4.09
N GLY A 237 8.29 11.02 4.56
CA GLY A 237 9.55 11.71 4.43
C GLY A 237 10.11 12.12 5.80
N ASN A 238 11.43 11.99 5.97
CA ASN A 238 12.11 12.34 7.20
C ASN A 238 13.40 13.11 6.89
N HIS A 239 13.52 14.30 7.43
CA HIS A 239 14.77 15.04 7.44
C HIS A 239 15.82 14.30 8.31
N PRO A 240 17.11 14.33 7.99
CA PRO A 240 18.16 13.73 8.82
C PRO A 240 18.07 14.14 10.29
N ASP A 241 17.85 15.42 10.59
CA ASP A 241 17.67 15.93 11.94
C ASP A 241 16.44 15.35 12.63
N GLY A 242 15.32 15.15 11.90
CA GLY A 242 14.10 14.56 12.41
C GLY A 242 14.30 13.13 12.93
N ARG A 243 15.20 12.36 12.33
CA ARG A 243 15.53 11.01 12.79
C ARG A 243 16.20 11.03 14.16
N THR A 244 17.09 11.99 14.42
CA THR A 244 17.83 12.08 15.67
C THR A 244 16.98 12.53 16.84
N ILE A 245 15.97 13.37 16.59
CA ILE A 245 15.10 13.95 17.62
C ILE A 245 13.81 13.14 17.86
N GLY A 246 13.58 12.05 17.12
CA GLY A 246 12.41 11.20 17.31
C GLY A 246 11.14 11.67 16.59
N ALA A 247 11.25 12.57 15.60
CA ALA A 247 10.11 13.16 14.90
C ALA A 247 9.18 12.13 14.24
N SER A 248 9.72 11.08 13.60
CA SER A 248 8.89 10.01 13.02
C SER A 248 8.06 9.25 14.05
N HIS A 249 8.58 9.09 15.28
CA HIS A 249 7.86 8.46 16.37
C HIS A 249 6.70 9.34 16.83
N SER A 250 6.97 10.63 17.01
CA SER A 250 5.96 11.62 17.37
C SER A 250 4.87 11.79 16.31
N LEU A 251 5.22 11.69 15.01
CA LEU A 251 4.27 11.76 13.91
C LEU A 251 3.25 10.62 13.95
N ILE A 252 3.73 9.38 14.08
CA ILE A 252 2.85 8.20 14.16
C ILE A 252 2.01 8.25 15.43
N ASP A 253 2.60 8.63 16.56
CA ASP A 253 1.90 8.78 17.84
C ASP A 253 0.79 9.84 17.77
N ALA A 254 1.04 11.00 17.14
CA ALA A 254 0.03 12.03 16.92
C ALA A 254 -1.18 11.49 16.13
N PHE A 255 -0.93 10.71 15.07
CA PHE A 255 -2.00 10.05 14.33
C PHE A 255 -2.78 9.03 15.18
N ILE A 256 -2.09 8.18 15.93
CA ILE A 256 -2.70 7.20 16.83
C ILE A 256 -3.56 7.90 17.89
N LYS A 257 -3.06 8.97 18.48
CA LYS A 257 -3.78 9.77 19.49
C LYS A 257 -5.08 10.37 18.94
N ASP A 258 -5.06 10.92 17.72
CA ASP A 258 -6.23 11.52 17.06
C ASP A 258 -7.30 10.49 16.68
N HIS A 259 -6.91 9.21 16.53
CA HIS A 259 -7.79 8.16 16.03
C HIS A 259 -8.04 7.02 17.02
N ALA A 260 -7.47 7.09 18.21
CA ALA A 260 -7.72 6.14 19.30
C ALA A 260 -9.22 6.07 19.65
N GLY A 261 -9.73 4.87 19.93
CA GLY A 261 -11.14 4.59 20.18
C GLY A 261 -12.03 4.53 18.93
N LYS A 262 -11.45 4.67 17.72
CA LYS A 262 -12.19 4.52 16.47
C LYS A 262 -12.01 3.10 15.92
N LYS A 263 -13.06 2.54 15.33
CA LYS A 263 -12.98 1.27 14.58
C LYS A 263 -12.20 1.47 13.29
N LEU A 264 -10.87 1.55 13.42
CA LEU A 264 -9.92 1.87 12.35
C LEU A 264 -8.65 1.04 12.54
N LEU A 265 -8.15 0.46 11.46
CA LEU A 265 -6.83 -0.17 11.41
C LEU A 265 -5.80 0.81 10.84
N LEU A 266 -4.73 1.09 11.56
CA LEU A 266 -3.56 1.76 11.00
C LEU A 266 -2.73 0.71 10.27
N ASP A 267 -2.55 0.90 8.96
CA ASP A 267 -1.79 0.04 8.06
C ASP A 267 -0.45 0.72 7.72
N PHE A 268 0.65 0.10 8.11
CA PHE A 268 2.00 0.60 7.86
C PHE A 268 2.54 0.21 6.48
N GLU A 269 1.72 -0.41 5.62
CA GLU A 269 2.04 -0.82 4.25
C GLU A 269 3.17 -1.84 4.10
N GLY A 270 3.51 -2.49 5.18
CA GLY A 270 4.44 -3.58 5.19
C GLY A 270 5.90 -3.18 5.19
N SER A 271 6.72 -4.10 5.64
CA SER A 271 8.15 -4.07 5.40
C SER A 271 8.80 -5.42 5.65
N ASP A 272 9.47 -5.93 4.65
CA ASP A 272 10.44 -7.02 4.80
C ASP A 272 11.82 -6.47 5.24
N ILE A 273 11.97 -5.16 5.37
CA ILE A 273 13.19 -4.51 5.87
C ILE A 273 13.18 -4.59 7.40
N ARG A 274 14.10 -5.35 7.96
CA ARG A 274 14.18 -5.67 9.39
C ARG A 274 14.02 -4.45 10.31
N ASN A 275 14.67 -3.32 9.99
CA ASN A 275 14.61 -2.12 10.82
C ASN A 275 13.25 -1.44 10.77
N LEU A 276 12.56 -1.43 9.62
CA LEU A 276 11.21 -0.89 9.49
C LEU A 276 10.18 -1.81 10.17
N ALA A 277 10.31 -3.12 9.99
CA ALA A 277 9.50 -4.12 10.68
C ALA A 277 9.59 -3.95 12.20
N PHE A 278 10.81 -3.78 12.74
CA PHE A 278 11.04 -3.50 14.14
C PHE A 278 10.40 -2.18 14.57
N PHE A 279 10.53 -1.12 13.77
CA PHE A 279 9.96 0.19 14.04
C PHE A 279 8.44 0.12 14.15
N TYR A 280 7.75 -0.47 13.17
CA TYR A 280 6.29 -0.59 13.17
C TYR A 280 5.77 -1.49 14.31
N SER A 281 6.38 -2.67 14.50
CA SER A 281 6.01 -3.56 15.60
C SER A 281 6.21 -2.93 16.98
N SER A 282 7.10 -1.93 17.09
CA SER A 282 7.37 -1.24 18.35
C SER A 282 6.24 -0.31 18.81
N PHE A 283 5.27 0.02 17.95
CA PHE A 283 4.02 0.68 18.31
C PHE A 283 2.93 -0.30 18.78
N GLY A 284 3.24 -1.58 18.93
CA GLY A 284 2.27 -2.61 19.28
C GLY A 284 1.52 -3.16 18.05
N ALA A 285 1.98 -2.86 16.83
CA ALA A 285 1.41 -3.41 15.61
C ALA A 285 1.66 -4.92 15.48
N SER A 286 0.67 -5.64 14.98
CA SER A 286 0.73 -7.07 14.66
C SER A 286 1.10 -7.32 13.21
N GLU A 287 1.67 -8.48 12.92
CA GLU A 287 1.95 -8.90 11.56
C GLU A 287 0.65 -9.33 10.84
N GLU A 288 0.47 -8.83 9.62
CA GLU A 288 -0.52 -9.29 8.65
C GLU A 288 0.22 -9.87 7.45
N MET A 289 0.04 -11.15 7.16
CA MET A 289 0.72 -11.80 6.06
C MET A 289 0.02 -11.51 4.73
N TYR A 290 0.81 -11.29 3.67
CA TYR A 290 0.33 -11.26 2.30
C TYR A 290 1.30 -12.01 1.40
N ALA A 291 0.94 -12.24 0.13
CA ALA A 291 1.75 -13.05 -0.75
C ALA A 291 2.33 -12.23 -1.90
N GLY A 292 3.50 -12.66 -2.39
CA GLY A 292 4.07 -12.22 -3.64
C GLY A 292 4.16 -13.36 -4.64
N ILE A 293 4.10 -13.04 -5.93
CA ILE A 293 4.32 -13.98 -7.01
C ILE A 293 5.37 -13.44 -7.97
N LYS A 294 6.36 -14.29 -8.28
CA LYS A 294 7.35 -14.01 -9.31
C LYS A 294 7.39 -15.15 -10.30
N LEU A 295 7.15 -14.85 -11.57
CA LEU A 295 7.15 -15.83 -12.65
C LEU A 295 7.94 -15.31 -13.84
N ASN A 296 8.91 -16.08 -14.30
CA ASN A 296 9.75 -15.73 -15.44
C ASN A 296 9.59 -16.76 -16.57
N ARG A 297 8.74 -16.45 -17.56
CA ARG A 297 8.53 -17.22 -18.80
C ARG A 297 9.26 -16.62 -20.00
N LEU A 298 10.30 -15.82 -19.75
CA LEU A 298 11.12 -15.27 -20.82
C LEU A 298 11.91 -16.40 -21.53
N PRO A 299 12.19 -16.25 -22.82
CA PRO A 299 13.13 -17.11 -23.52
C PRO A 299 14.48 -17.18 -22.79
N PHE A 300 15.19 -18.30 -22.88
CA PHE A 300 16.40 -18.56 -22.10
C PHE A 300 17.46 -17.43 -22.26
N TYR A 301 17.58 -16.86 -23.47
CA TYR A 301 18.53 -15.79 -23.80
C TYR A 301 18.13 -14.40 -23.24
N LEU A 302 16.92 -14.26 -22.67
CA LEU A 302 16.45 -13.03 -22.03
C LEU A 302 16.27 -13.18 -20.51
N LYS A 303 16.42 -14.38 -19.95
CA LYS A 303 16.21 -14.64 -18.52
C LYS A 303 17.18 -13.86 -17.63
N TRP A 304 18.35 -13.49 -18.14
CA TRP A 304 19.36 -12.73 -17.39
C TRP A 304 18.98 -11.26 -17.17
N ILE A 305 18.05 -10.71 -17.97
CA ILE A 305 17.59 -9.30 -17.85
C ILE A 305 16.85 -9.05 -16.54
N LYS A 306 16.32 -10.09 -15.91
CA LYS A 306 15.49 -10.03 -14.71
C LYS A 306 15.83 -11.18 -13.73
N ARG A 307 17.09 -11.28 -13.33
CA ARG A 307 17.49 -12.07 -12.16
C ARG A 307 17.18 -11.35 -10.87
#